data_877f54d4d6b95aa9783c51d2c0322856
#
_entry.id   877f54d4d6b95aa9783c51d2c0322856
#
_cell.length_a   1.000
_cell.length_b   1.000
_cell.length_c   1.000
_cell.angle_alpha   90.00
_cell.angle_beta   90.00
_cell.angle_gamma   90.00
#
_symmetry.space_group_name_H-M   'P 1'
#
loop_
_entity.id
_entity.type
_entity.pdbx_description
1 polymer ?
#
loop_
_entity_poly.entity_id
_entity_poly.type
_entity_poly.pdbx_seq_one_letter_code
_entity_poly.pdbx_strand_id
1 'polypeptide(L)'
;MKTASFPTARALAAAALAAAALLGGGAQASEREALETLRQTTQNLIDALVRQGVLSRDAADQLIADAEQRARAAADAQRRADETTVRVPYVPETLRRAIADEVREEVVTRARAERWGDVNVVPEWIDRIRLDGDFRFGWQRDMFGADNASEAVFEANGQSIANTREDRDRLRVRARLGLRARVTDELSVQLRLVSGSLADAVSMTQTLGNYGGKLSFALDRAFARLQAPQAAPGWSLLLGRVANPFYTSDLVWDSDVGLDGIALQYADPSLPRQGALRLFGAIGAFPLQEVQRSQTTRAHSKWLYAAQLGAEWQPRPESRARVGLALYDYRNVSGVANDPAAPGAMNATAPAFRQKGNSLFDINQPVGGTPLWALAADYRLLSLTADFDMRLVGAQHLMLGFDGVRNVGLDAQRMRARTGLPLLADQDTGYQLRLAFGRPAMEFRGDWRLDLAWRHLEADAVLDAFADSDFHLGGTNHRGFAVGAQYAIARNTWLSAQWLSTREVSGLPLSIDVFNLQLHGRF
;
A
#
# COMPACT_ATOMS: atom_id res chain seq x y z
N MET A 1 27.27 -33.68 4.72
CA MET A 1 26.26 -32.62 4.63
C MET A 1 26.81 -31.39 5.34
N LYS A 2 27.20 -30.36 4.58
CA LYS A 2 27.73 -29.11 5.16
C LYS A 2 26.55 -28.13 5.26
N THR A 3 26.19 -27.77 6.48
CA THR A 3 25.22 -26.74 6.78
C THR A 3 25.79 -25.37 6.37
N ALA A 4 25.19 -24.75 5.38
CA ALA A 4 25.49 -23.36 5.03
C ALA A 4 24.86 -22.46 6.09
N SER A 5 25.68 -21.89 6.97
CA SER A 5 25.27 -20.87 7.91
C SER A 5 25.03 -19.55 7.16
N PHE A 6 23.81 -19.08 7.15
CA PHE A 6 23.48 -17.71 6.70
C PHE A 6 24.06 -16.69 7.68
N PRO A 7 24.52 -15.53 7.20
CA PRO A 7 25.08 -14.49 8.08
C PRO A 7 24.02 -14.01 9.07
N THR A 8 24.42 -13.92 10.34
CA THR A 8 23.59 -13.48 11.45
C THR A 8 23.04 -12.06 11.23
N ALA A 9 21.88 -11.76 11.78
CA ALA A 9 21.18 -10.46 11.70
C ALA A 9 22.08 -9.23 11.97
N ARG A 10 23.18 -9.40 12.71
CA ARG A 10 24.22 -8.37 12.94
C ARG A 10 25.01 -8.00 11.68
N ALA A 11 25.25 -8.93 10.75
CA ALA A 11 25.96 -8.65 9.52
C ALA A 11 25.10 -7.89 8.50
N LEU A 12 23.80 -8.17 8.45
CA LEU A 12 22.85 -7.46 7.58
C LEU A 12 22.53 -6.05 8.08
N ALA A 13 22.43 -5.87 9.40
CA ALA A 13 22.28 -4.53 10.00
C ALA A 13 23.52 -3.66 9.79
N ALA A 14 24.71 -4.25 9.85
CA ALA A 14 25.96 -3.54 9.56
C ALA A 14 26.10 -3.15 8.08
N ALA A 15 25.65 -4.00 7.16
CA ALA A 15 25.62 -3.71 5.72
C ALA A 15 24.63 -2.60 5.35
N ALA A 16 23.46 -2.55 6.01
CA ALA A 16 22.48 -1.48 5.82
C ALA A 16 22.96 -0.13 6.36
N LEU A 17 23.69 -0.13 7.49
CA LEU A 17 24.30 1.08 8.06
C LEU A 17 25.50 1.57 7.24
N ALA A 18 26.29 0.66 6.66
CA ALA A 18 27.41 1.02 5.78
C ALA A 18 26.94 1.61 4.46
N ALA A 19 25.84 1.11 3.89
CA ALA A 19 25.21 1.68 2.68
C ALA A 19 24.63 3.09 2.92
N ALA A 20 24.11 3.36 4.12
CA ALA A 20 23.61 4.69 4.48
C ALA A 20 24.74 5.73 4.70
N ALA A 21 25.93 5.29 5.11
CA ALA A 21 27.09 6.18 5.31
C ALA A 21 27.78 6.58 4.00
N LEU A 22 27.63 5.81 2.92
CA LEU A 22 28.23 6.10 1.61
C LEU A 22 27.45 7.09 0.74
N LEU A 23 26.22 7.44 1.09
CA LEU A 23 25.37 8.34 0.32
C LEU A 23 25.42 9.81 0.78
N GLY A 24 26.18 10.14 1.82
CA GLY A 24 26.21 11.48 2.43
C GLY A 24 27.39 12.39 2.07
N GLY A 25 28.37 11.96 1.29
CA GLY A 25 29.64 12.68 1.13
C GLY A 25 30.14 13.00 -0.27
N GLY A 26 29.39 12.69 -1.34
CA GLY A 26 29.96 12.56 -2.68
C GLY A 26 29.85 13.72 -3.69
N ALA A 27 29.07 14.78 -3.44
CA ALA A 27 28.75 15.75 -4.50
C ALA A 27 29.88 16.79 -4.78
N GLN A 28 30.73 17.11 -3.82
CA GLN A 28 31.80 18.10 -4.02
C GLN A 28 33.16 17.49 -4.42
N ALA A 29 33.38 16.20 -4.16
CA ALA A 29 34.61 15.51 -4.58
C ALA A 29 34.58 15.16 -6.08
N SER A 30 33.42 14.78 -6.60
CA SER A 30 33.23 14.38 -8.01
C SER A 30 33.43 15.52 -9.02
N GLU A 31 33.08 16.74 -8.65
CA GLU A 31 33.28 17.92 -9.53
C GLU A 31 34.77 18.31 -9.67
N ARG A 32 35.55 18.19 -8.59
CA ARG A 32 36.99 18.47 -8.62
C ARG A 32 37.75 17.42 -9.41
N GLU A 33 37.43 16.15 -9.24
CA GLU A 33 38.02 15.05 -10.01
C GLU A 33 37.68 15.14 -11.50
N ALA A 34 36.44 15.52 -11.84
CA ALA A 34 36.03 15.72 -13.22
C ALA A 34 36.77 16.89 -13.89
N LEU A 35 36.98 18.00 -13.17
CA LEU A 35 37.74 19.13 -13.64
C LEU A 35 39.24 18.85 -13.80
N GLU A 36 39.85 18.09 -12.89
CA GLU A 36 41.24 17.65 -13.03
C GLU A 36 41.43 16.66 -14.17
N THR A 37 40.49 15.75 -14.36
CA THR A 37 40.49 14.81 -15.48
C THR A 37 40.37 15.53 -16.81
N LEU A 38 39.49 16.54 -16.91
CA LEU A 38 39.34 17.37 -18.11
C LEU A 38 40.64 18.17 -18.42
N ARG A 39 41.27 18.73 -17.39
CA ARG A 39 42.56 19.46 -17.51
C ARG A 39 43.67 18.53 -18.00
N GLN A 40 43.81 17.36 -17.42
CA GLN A 40 44.81 16.35 -17.83
C GLN A 40 44.57 15.86 -19.27
N THR A 41 43.31 15.63 -19.64
CA THR A 41 42.93 15.19 -20.99
C THR A 41 43.31 16.27 -22.01
N THR A 42 43.05 17.54 -21.71
CA THR A 42 43.38 18.67 -22.59
C THR A 42 44.89 18.86 -22.75
N GLN A 43 45.68 18.71 -21.68
CA GLN A 43 47.14 18.75 -21.72
C GLN A 43 47.70 17.59 -22.55
N ASN A 44 47.21 16.36 -22.33
CA ASN A 44 47.63 15.21 -23.09
C ASN A 44 47.32 15.33 -24.60
N LEU A 45 46.21 16.01 -24.95
CA LEU A 45 45.85 16.26 -26.33
C LEU A 45 46.82 17.24 -26.99
N ILE A 46 47.17 18.33 -26.30
CA ILE A 46 48.13 19.34 -26.77
C ILE A 46 49.52 18.69 -26.94
N ASP A 47 49.98 17.90 -25.99
CA ASP A 47 51.25 17.17 -26.09
C ASP A 47 51.25 16.12 -27.21
N ALA A 48 50.14 15.50 -27.54
CA ALA A 48 50.01 14.62 -28.70
C ALA A 48 50.11 15.39 -30.00
N LEU A 49 49.50 16.54 -30.12
CA LEU A 49 49.58 17.41 -31.31
C LEU A 49 51.00 17.97 -31.54
N VAL A 50 51.73 18.26 -30.47
CA VAL A 50 53.15 18.68 -30.55
C VAL A 50 54.00 17.50 -31.00
N ARG A 51 53.81 16.29 -30.48
CA ARG A 51 54.55 15.10 -30.90
C ARG A 51 54.29 14.72 -32.34
N GLN A 52 53.08 14.95 -32.86
CA GLN A 52 52.73 14.67 -34.25
C GLN A 52 53.23 15.79 -35.23
N GLY A 53 53.90 16.84 -34.74
CA GLY A 53 54.39 17.92 -35.56
C GLY A 53 53.32 18.85 -36.14
N VAL A 54 52.07 18.76 -35.66
CA VAL A 54 50.96 19.61 -36.09
C VAL A 54 51.03 20.98 -35.40
N LEU A 55 51.64 21.05 -34.19
CA LEU A 55 51.79 22.28 -33.41
C LEU A 55 53.28 22.40 -32.96
N SER A 56 53.85 23.62 -33.08
CA SER A 56 55.16 23.89 -32.50
C SER A 56 55.03 24.04 -30.98
N ARG A 57 56.12 23.76 -30.22
CA ARG A 57 56.12 23.85 -28.77
C ARG A 57 55.83 25.27 -28.29
N ASP A 58 56.37 26.27 -28.95
CA ASP A 58 56.12 27.68 -28.65
C ASP A 58 54.67 28.10 -28.89
N ALA A 59 54.03 27.54 -29.91
CA ALA A 59 52.62 27.80 -30.20
C ALA A 59 51.68 27.09 -29.21
N ALA A 60 52.06 25.93 -28.67
CA ALA A 60 51.33 25.21 -27.64
C ALA A 60 51.35 25.95 -26.31
N ASP A 61 52.55 26.46 -25.93
CA ASP A 61 52.72 27.25 -24.70
C ASP A 61 51.97 28.60 -24.76
N GLN A 62 51.94 29.25 -25.94
CA GLN A 62 51.14 30.46 -26.17
C GLN A 62 49.62 30.16 -26.08
N LEU A 63 49.13 29.06 -26.61
CA LEU A 63 47.74 28.68 -26.52
C LEU A 63 47.29 28.39 -25.08
N ILE A 64 48.15 27.76 -24.29
CA ILE A 64 47.88 27.50 -22.86
C ILE A 64 47.84 28.82 -22.08
N ALA A 65 48.82 29.71 -22.30
CA ALA A 65 48.88 31.02 -21.64
C ALA A 65 47.64 31.88 -21.98
N ASP A 66 47.23 31.92 -23.27
CA ASP A 66 46.04 32.64 -23.73
C ASP A 66 44.76 32.06 -23.11
N ALA A 67 44.64 30.73 -23.03
CA ALA A 67 43.50 30.09 -22.41
C ALA A 67 43.41 30.36 -20.90
N GLU A 68 44.53 30.37 -20.18
CA GLU A 68 44.56 30.72 -18.77
C GLU A 68 44.23 32.21 -18.53
N GLN A 69 44.72 33.11 -19.40
CA GLN A 69 44.40 34.52 -19.30
C GLN A 69 42.91 34.82 -19.53
N ARG A 70 42.28 34.15 -20.52
CA ARG A 70 40.83 34.25 -20.77
C ARG A 70 40.02 33.68 -19.61
N ALA A 71 40.43 32.54 -19.04
CA ALA A 71 39.76 31.93 -17.89
C ALA A 71 39.81 32.84 -16.65
N ARG A 72 40.95 33.52 -16.39
CA ARG A 72 41.08 34.50 -15.29
C ARG A 72 40.19 35.72 -15.55
N ALA A 73 40.20 36.29 -16.76
CA ALA A 73 39.35 37.41 -17.12
C ALA A 73 37.84 37.08 -17.00
N ALA A 74 37.43 35.90 -17.38
CA ALA A 74 36.06 35.42 -17.20
C ALA A 74 35.67 35.25 -15.74
N ALA A 75 36.56 34.72 -14.89
CA ALA A 75 36.33 34.57 -13.46
C ALA A 75 36.24 35.95 -12.73
N ASP A 76 37.05 36.93 -13.14
CA ASP A 76 37.00 38.26 -12.59
C ASP A 76 35.76 39.06 -13.07
N ALA A 77 35.31 38.81 -14.30
CA ALA A 77 34.05 39.38 -14.79
C ALA A 77 32.83 38.81 -14.02
N GLN A 78 32.86 37.49 -13.73
CA GLN A 78 31.82 36.83 -12.93
C GLN A 78 31.77 37.37 -11.49
N ARG A 79 32.92 37.57 -10.85
CA ARG A 79 32.99 38.15 -9.50
C ARG A 79 32.46 39.61 -9.46
N ARG A 80 32.75 40.40 -10.47
CA ARG A 80 32.22 41.79 -10.56
C ARG A 80 30.71 41.81 -10.84
N ALA A 81 30.18 40.82 -11.56
CA ALA A 81 28.75 40.66 -11.76
C ALA A 81 28.03 40.24 -10.46
N ASP A 82 28.65 39.38 -9.64
CA ASP A 82 28.10 38.95 -8.35
C ASP A 82 28.11 40.06 -7.28
N GLU A 83 29.08 41.01 -7.33
CA GLU A 83 29.16 42.16 -6.41
C GLU A 83 28.09 43.22 -6.70
N THR A 84 27.50 43.24 -7.90
CA THR A 84 26.50 44.25 -8.32
C THR A 84 25.05 43.74 -8.19
N THR A 85 24.82 42.51 -7.70
CA THR A 85 23.49 41.95 -7.63
C THR A 85 22.75 42.38 -6.36
N VAL A 86 21.93 43.42 -6.49
CA VAL A 86 20.93 43.78 -5.47
C VAL A 86 19.89 42.66 -5.40
N ARG A 87 19.88 41.89 -4.32
CA ARG A 87 18.83 40.90 -4.06
C ARG A 87 17.49 41.60 -3.85
N VAL A 88 16.61 41.57 -4.85
CA VAL A 88 15.21 41.95 -4.70
C VAL A 88 14.44 40.71 -4.22
N PRO A 89 13.91 40.69 -3.00
CA PRO A 89 13.29 39.51 -2.42
C PRO A 89 11.88 39.18 -2.94
N TYR A 90 11.36 39.96 -3.89
CA TYR A 90 9.99 39.76 -4.39
C TYR A 90 9.91 39.98 -5.89
N VAL A 91 9.61 38.94 -6.63
CA VAL A 91 9.21 39.01 -8.04
C VAL A 91 7.68 39.04 -8.08
N PRO A 92 7.03 40.11 -8.50
CA PRO A 92 5.57 40.18 -8.65
C PRO A 92 5.06 39.03 -9.52
N GLU A 93 3.90 38.51 -9.18
CA GLU A 93 3.32 37.36 -9.87
C GLU A 93 3.02 37.63 -11.35
N THR A 94 2.76 38.89 -11.69
CA THR A 94 2.61 39.36 -13.07
C THR A 94 3.91 39.26 -13.87
N LEU A 95 5.07 39.57 -13.26
CA LEU A 95 6.38 39.43 -13.90
C LEU A 95 6.79 37.93 -14.04
N ARG A 96 6.42 37.11 -13.06
CA ARG A 96 6.64 35.67 -13.13
C ARG A 96 5.84 35.03 -14.27
N ARG A 97 4.61 35.48 -14.50
CA ARG A 97 3.78 35.02 -15.63
C ARG A 97 4.35 35.52 -16.96
N ALA A 98 4.75 36.78 -17.03
CA ALA A 98 5.35 37.33 -18.24
C ALA A 98 6.65 36.59 -18.63
N ILE A 99 7.54 36.33 -17.68
CA ILE A 99 8.75 35.52 -17.89
C ILE A 99 8.41 34.06 -18.27
N ALA A 100 7.41 33.45 -17.64
CA ALA A 100 7.00 32.10 -17.97
C ALA A 100 6.39 32.00 -19.37
N ASP A 101 5.66 33.00 -19.81
CA ASP A 101 5.07 33.06 -21.15
C ASP A 101 6.15 33.37 -22.20
N GLU A 102 7.10 34.24 -21.93
CA GLU A 102 8.24 34.55 -22.80
C GLU A 102 9.18 33.35 -22.97
N VAL A 103 9.52 32.65 -21.87
CA VAL A 103 10.32 31.41 -21.91
C VAL A 103 9.57 30.29 -22.65
N ARG A 104 8.24 30.20 -22.48
CA ARG A 104 7.43 29.23 -23.21
C ARG A 104 7.45 29.52 -24.71
N GLU A 105 7.32 30.78 -25.10
CA GLU A 105 7.32 31.19 -26.51
C GLU A 105 8.71 31.00 -27.16
N GLU A 106 9.78 31.31 -26.43
CA GLU A 106 11.16 31.10 -26.86
C GLU A 106 11.48 29.60 -27.02
N VAL A 107 11.09 28.77 -26.03
CA VAL A 107 11.28 27.31 -26.09
C VAL A 107 10.48 26.69 -27.22
N VAL A 108 9.23 27.12 -27.43
CA VAL A 108 8.38 26.64 -28.54
C VAL A 108 8.95 27.06 -29.90
N THR A 109 9.47 28.29 -30.02
CA THR A 109 10.07 28.80 -31.24
C THR A 109 11.38 28.07 -31.55
N ARG A 110 12.19 27.82 -30.56
CA ARG A 110 13.45 27.07 -30.67
C ARG A 110 13.22 25.59 -30.99
N ALA A 111 12.24 24.96 -30.34
CA ALA A 111 11.83 23.57 -30.62
C ALA A 111 11.31 23.40 -32.05
N ARG A 112 10.58 24.38 -32.62
CA ARG A 112 10.16 24.42 -34.00
C ARG A 112 11.33 24.61 -34.98
N ALA A 113 12.28 25.52 -34.67
CA ALA A 113 13.45 25.78 -35.49
C ALA A 113 14.42 24.60 -35.50
N GLU A 114 14.60 23.90 -34.39
CA GLU A 114 15.51 22.76 -34.25
C GLU A 114 14.84 21.41 -34.55
N ARG A 115 13.58 21.39 -35.01
CA ARG A 115 12.80 20.18 -35.32
C ARG A 115 12.75 19.16 -34.19
N TRP A 116 12.57 19.61 -32.94
CA TRP A 116 12.41 18.72 -31.78
C TRP A 116 11.10 17.92 -31.75
N GLY A 117 10.51 17.71 -32.91
CA GLY A 117 9.19 17.15 -33.10
C GLY A 117 8.11 18.24 -33.03
N ASP A 118 6.98 17.99 -33.65
CA ASP A 118 5.84 18.89 -33.61
C ASP A 118 5.33 18.94 -32.17
N VAL A 119 5.55 20.04 -31.46
CA VAL A 119 5.16 20.25 -30.06
C VAL A 119 3.62 20.14 -29.89
N ASN A 120 2.88 20.20 -30.98
CA ASN A 120 1.43 20.00 -31.05
C ASN A 120 1.02 18.54 -31.29
N VAL A 121 1.96 17.58 -31.32
CA VAL A 121 1.67 16.14 -31.54
C VAL A 121 1.69 15.32 -30.25
N VAL A 122 1.78 15.95 -29.06
CA VAL A 122 1.38 15.20 -27.87
C VAL A 122 -0.14 15.02 -27.97
N PRO A 123 -0.61 13.80 -28.29
CA PRO A 123 -2.06 13.60 -28.45
C PRO A 123 -2.77 14.04 -27.17
N GLU A 124 -3.87 14.77 -27.29
CA GLU A 124 -4.67 15.25 -26.13
C GLU A 124 -5.02 14.14 -25.13
N TRP A 125 -5.01 12.88 -25.56
CA TRP A 125 -5.28 11.75 -24.69
C TRP A 125 -4.20 11.52 -23.63
N ILE A 126 -2.94 11.96 -23.84
CA ILE A 126 -1.86 11.80 -22.85
C ILE A 126 -2.15 12.63 -21.62
N ASP A 127 -2.70 13.84 -21.76
CA ASP A 127 -3.11 14.68 -20.64
C ASP A 127 -4.28 14.08 -19.83
N ARG A 128 -4.97 13.11 -20.42
CA ARG A 128 -6.08 12.40 -19.79
C ARG A 128 -5.63 11.14 -19.04
N ILE A 129 -4.37 10.74 -19.17
CA ILE A 129 -3.82 9.54 -18.54
C ILE A 129 -2.86 9.95 -17.41
N ARG A 130 -3.04 9.35 -16.24
CA ARG A 130 -2.12 9.45 -15.10
C ARG A 130 -1.63 8.06 -14.74
N LEU A 131 -0.32 7.94 -14.58
CA LEU A 131 0.34 6.76 -14.05
C LEU A 131 0.76 7.05 -12.62
N ASP A 132 0.56 6.09 -11.75
CA ASP A 132 1.05 6.09 -10.38
C ASP A 132 1.52 4.68 -10.01
N GLY A 133 2.40 4.61 -9.04
CA GLY A 133 2.86 3.32 -8.61
C GLY A 133 3.65 3.35 -7.31
N ASP A 134 3.88 2.17 -6.76
CA ASP A 134 4.76 1.97 -5.64
C ASP A 134 5.51 0.65 -5.73
N PHE A 135 6.66 0.66 -5.10
CA PHE A 135 7.52 -0.49 -4.94
C PHE A 135 7.86 -0.65 -3.46
N ARG A 136 7.81 -1.89 -2.97
CA ARG A 136 8.22 -2.27 -1.62
C ARG A 136 9.11 -3.49 -1.69
N PHE A 137 10.27 -3.41 -1.07
CA PHE A 137 11.18 -4.53 -0.87
C PHE A 137 11.46 -4.65 0.62
N GLY A 138 11.43 -5.86 1.17
CA GLY A 138 11.61 -6.03 2.58
C GLY A 138 12.11 -7.41 2.98
N TRP A 139 12.61 -7.45 4.21
CA TRP A 139 12.90 -8.66 4.96
C TRP A 139 11.86 -8.83 6.05
N GLN A 140 11.34 -10.04 6.18
CA GLN A 140 10.38 -10.44 7.20
C GLN A 140 10.90 -11.66 7.93
N ARG A 141 10.82 -11.62 9.26
CA ARG A 141 11.07 -12.75 10.14
C ARG A 141 9.80 -13.09 10.91
N ASP A 142 9.35 -14.33 10.77
CA ASP A 142 8.26 -14.91 11.54
C ASP A 142 8.88 -15.77 12.65
N MET A 143 8.45 -15.57 13.90
CA MET A 143 8.91 -16.27 15.08
C MET A 143 7.71 -16.90 15.78
N PHE A 144 7.80 -18.20 16.04
CA PHE A 144 6.68 -18.97 16.57
C PHE A 144 6.90 -19.37 18.02
N GLY A 145 5.85 -19.34 18.83
CA GLY A 145 5.89 -19.77 20.22
C GLY A 145 6.14 -21.27 20.38
N ALA A 146 6.94 -21.65 21.35
CA ALA A 146 7.29 -23.06 21.62
C ALA A 146 6.05 -23.92 22.00
N ASP A 147 5.04 -23.30 22.61
CA ASP A 147 3.82 -23.96 23.08
C ASP A 147 2.72 -24.03 22.03
N ASN A 148 2.99 -23.57 20.80
CA ASN A 148 2.02 -23.61 19.71
C ASN A 148 1.55 -25.05 19.42
N ALA A 149 0.26 -25.22 19.14
CA ALA A 149 -0.25 -26.48 18.63
C ALA A 149 0.39 -26.85 17.29
N SER A 150 0.48 -28.14 16.98
CA SER A 150 1.06 -28.56 15.70
C SER A 150 0.11 -28.31 14.53
N GLU A 151 0.67 -28.24 13.33
CA GLU A 151 -0.06 -28.06 12.07
C GLU A 151 -1.18 -29.14 11.92
N ALA A 152 -0.87 -30.40 12.26
CA ALA A 152 -1.83 -31.50 12.17
C ALA A 152 -3.06 -31.29 13.06
N VAL A 153 -2.89 -30.70 14.24
CA VAL A 153 -4.02 -30.38 15.14
C VAL A 153 -4.88 -29.25 14.56
N PHE A 154 -4.27 -28.24 13.95
CA PHE A 154 -4.99 -27.17 13.24
C PHE A 154 -5.75 -27.72 12.04
N GLU A 155 -5.11 -28.56 11.22
CA GLU A 155 -5.72 -29.18 10.04
C GLU A 155 -6.93 -30.05 10.40
N ALA A 156 -6.83 -30.82 11.49
CA ALA A 156 -7.95 -31.64 12.01
C ALA A 156 -9.18 -30.79 12.42
N ASN A 157 -8.99 -29.50 12.68
CA ASN A 157 -10.04 -28.52 12.96
C ASN A 157 -10.36 -27.61 11.75
N GLY A 158 -9.92 -28.00 10.56
CA GLY A 158 -10.19 -27.27 9.33
C GLY A 158 -9.33 -26.01 9.12
N GLN A 159 -8.42 -25.69 10.03
CA GLN A 159 -7.52 -24.55 9.91
C GLN A 159 -6.26 -24.97 9.15
N SER A 160 -6.12 -24.55 7.90
CA SER A 160 -4.93 -24.87 7.08
C SER A 160 -3.80 -23.89 7.40
N ILE A 161 -2.90 -24.28 8.29
CA ILE A 161 -1.72 -23.49 8.69
C ILE A 161 -0.48 -24.31 8.32
N ALA A 162 0.37 -23.76 7.46
CA ALA A 162 1.51 -24.48 6.91
C ALA A 162 2.72 -24.58 7.88
N ASN A 163 2.74 -23.76 8.92
CA ASN A 163 3.83 -23.72 9.90
C ASN A 163 3.36 -23.08 11.19
N THR A 164 3.65 -23.71 12.33
CA THR A 164 3.24 -23.23 13.65
C THR A 164 4.41 -23.16 14.64
N ARG A 165 5.61 -23.69 14.30
CA ARG A 165 6.72 -23.87 15.27
C ARG A 165 8.09 -23.49 14.76
N GLU A 166 8.31 -23.42 13.44
CA GLU A 166 9.63 -23.18 12.87
C GLU A 166 9.80 -21.72 12.47
N ASP A 167 10.77 -21.04 13.04
CA ASP A 167 11.10 -19.66 12.66
C ASP A 167 11.44 -19.55 11.17
N ARG A 168 10.99 -18.47 10.54
CA ARG A 168 11.14 -18.30 9.10
C ARG A 168 11.62 -16.90 8.73
N ASP A 169 12.69 -16.81 7.93
CA ASP A 169 13.18 -15.58 7.31
C ASP A 169 12.80 -15.53 5.83
N ARG A 170 12.30 -14.39 5.35
CA ARG A 170 11.86 -14.20 3.96
C ARG A 170 12.26 -12.84 3.43
N LEU A 171 12.70 -12.81 2.17
CA LEU A 171 12.73 -11.58 1.38
C LEU A 171 11.42 -11.47 0.61
N ARG A 172 10.82 -10.30 0.63
CA ARG A 172 9.50 -10.04 0.03
C ARG A 172 9.55 -8.83 -0.88
N VAL A 173 8.74 -8.85 -1.93
CA VAL A 173 8.61 -7.75 -2.87
C VAL A 173 7.13 -7.48 -3.16
N ARG A 174 6.79 -6.20 -3.30
CA ARG A 174 5.51 -5.74 -3.85
C ARG A 174 5.77 -4.66 -4.88
N ALA A 175 5.12 -4.77 -6.02
CA ALA A 175 5.10 -3.74 -7.05
C ALA A 175 3.65 -3.48 -7.46
N ARG A 176 3.26 -2.21 -7.57
CA ARG A 176 1.93 -1.79 -8.03
C ARG A 176 2.10 -0.73 -9.11
N LEU A 177 1.34 -0.84 -10.18
CA LEU A 177 1.28 0.13 -11.26
C LEU A 177 -0.18 0.46 -11.56
N GLY A 178 -0.56 1.68 -11.29
CA GLY A 178 -1.90 2.22 -11.53
C GLY A 178 -1.94 3.07 -12.80
N LEU A 179 -3.05 2.96 -13.51
CA LEU A 179 -3.40 3.81 -14.65
C LEU A 179 -4.78 4.38 -14.41
N ARG A 180 -4.91 5.70 -14.52
CA ARG A 180 -6.19 6.40 -14.51
C ARG A 180 -6.36 7.16 -15.81
N ALA A 181 -7.41 6.83 -16.57
CA ALA A 181 -7.77 7.51 -17.81
C ALA A 181 -9.07 8.31 -17.60
N ARG A 182 -9.05 9.63 -17.88
CA ARG A 182 -10.23 10.47 -17.93
C ARG A 182 -10.84 10.39 -19.33
N VAL A 183 -12.00 9.73 -19.44
CA VAL A 183 -12.71 9.54 -20.71
C VAL A 183 -13.51 10.79 -21.06
N THR A 184 -14.29 11.29 -20.07
CA THR A 184 -15.00 12.59 -20.10
C THR A 184 -14.74 13.33 -18.79
N ASP A 185 -15.33 14.49 -18.59
CA ASP A 185 -15.22 15.21 -17.33
C ASP A 185 -15.89 14.46 -16.17
N GLU A 186 -16.93 13.68 -16.46
CA GLU A 186 -17.66 12.87 -15.48
C GLU A 186 -17.16 11.43 -15.40
N LEU A 187 -16.62 10.87 -16.49
CA LEU A 187 -16.25 9.45 -16.57
C LEU A 187 -14.72 9.26 -16.54
N SER A 188 -14.24 8.52 -15.56
CA SER A 188 -12.86 8.01 -15.53
C SER A 188 -12.83 6.50 -15.39
N VAL A 189 -11.80 5.88 -15.98
CA VAL A 189 -11.51 4.45 -15.86
C VAL A 189 -10.19 4.28 -15.11
N GLN A 190 -10.15 3.32 -14.19
CA GLN A 190 -8.94 3.00 -13.43
C GLN A 190 -8.61 1.53 -13.59
N LEU A 191 -7.33 1.27 -13.86
CA LEU A 191 -6.73 -0.07 -13.88
C LEU A 191 -5.54 -0.09 -12.92
N ARG A 192 -5.31 -1.21 -12.23
CA ARG A 192 -4.09 -1.40 -11.43
C ARG A 192 -3.57 -2.81 -11.59
N LEU A 193 -2.30 -2.91 -11.95
CA LEU A 193 -1.53 -4.14 -11.91
C LEU A 193 -0.76 -4.22 -10.61
N VAL A 194 -0.72 -5.41 -10.01
CA VAL A 194 0.00 -5.67 -8.76
C VAL A 194 0.78 -6.97 -8.85
N SER A 195 1.91 -7.04 -8.14
CA SER A 195 2.53 -8.31 -7.84
C SER A 195 1.67 -9.07 -6.81
N GLY A 196 1.67 -10.39 -6.83
CA GLY A 196 0.92 -11.18 -5.85
C GLY A 196 0.41 -12.49 -6.44
N SER A 197 -0.16 -13.34 -5.60
CA SER A 197 -0.85 -14.56 -6.04
C SER A 197 -2.24 -14.20 -6.58
N LEU A 198 -2.64 -14.82 -7.68
CA LEU A 198 -4.00 -14.68 -8.21
C LEU A 198 -5.08 -15.25 -7.29
N ALA A 199 -4.70 -16.16 -6.40
CA ALA A 199 -5.62 -16.82 -5.47
C ALA A 199 -5.71 -16.12 -4.10
N ASP A 200 -4.86 -15.13 -3.82
CA ASP A 200 -4.81 -14.42 -2.55
C ASP A 200 -5.53 -13.08 -2.66
N ALA A 201 -6.61 -12.92 -1.92
CA ALA A 201 -7.44 -11.72 -1.97
C ALA A 201 -6.88 -10.55 -1.13
N VAL A 202 -5.98 -10.83 -0.18
CA VAL A 202 -5.53 -9.87 0.85
C VAL A 202 -4.04 -9.54 0.80
N SER A 203 -3.23 -10.23 -0.01
CA SER A 203 -1.79 -9.94 -0.10
C SER A 203 -1.31 -9.74 -1.52
N MET A 204 -0.75 -8.58 -1.79
CA MET A 204 -0.07 -8.24 -3.05
C MET A 204 1.43 -8.48 -2.98
N THR A 205 1.92 -9.07 -1.90
CA THR A 205 3.35 -9.25 -1.64
C THR A 205 3.78 -10.67 -2.02
N GLN A 206 4.89 -10.80 -2.74
CA GLN A 206 5.48 -12.10 -3.10
C GLN A 206 6.76 -12.37 -2.32
N THR A 207 6.94 -13.61 -1.91
CA THR A 207 8.20 -14.10 -1.33
C THR A 207 9.18 -14.41 -2.46
N LEU A 208 10.42 -13.94 -2.33
CA LEU A 208 11.51 -14.21 -3.26
C LEU A 208 12.22 -15.53 -2.93
N GLY A 209 12.98 -16.06 -3.88
CA GLY A 209 13.80 -17.28 -3.66
C GLY A 209 13.23 -18.55 -4.31
N ASN A 210 12.45 -18.42 -5.37
CA ASN A 210 11.89 -19.55 -6.13
C ASN A 210 12.74 -19.89 -7.37
N TYR A 211 14.01 -20.25 -7.19
CA TYR A 211 14.95 -20.68 -8.26
C TYR A 211 14.92 -19.78 -9.51
N GLY A 212 14.71 -18.46 -9.36
CA GLY A 212 14.59 -17.55 -10.48
C GLY A 212 13.25 -17.64 -11.25
N GLY A 213 12.25 -18.33 -10.72
CA GLY A 213 10.90 -18.35 -11.24
C GLY A 213 10.34 -16.93 -11.35
N LYS A 214 9.57 -16.65 -12.42
CA LYS A 214 9.02 -15.33 -12.68
C LYS A 214 7.97 -14.97 -11.64
N LEU A 215 7.93 -13.68 -11.27
CA LEU A 215 6.88 -13.13 -10.43
C LEU A 215 5.59 -13.01 -11.24
N SER A 216 4.45 -13.30 -10.62
CA SER A 216 3.13 -13.10 -11.22
C SER A 216 2.66 -11.65 -11.02
N PHE A 217 1.88 -11.15 -12.00
CA PHE A 217 1.15 -9.90 -11.92
C PHE A 217 -0.33 -10.15 -12.09
N ALA A 218 -1.13 -9.50 -11.27
CA ALA A 218 -2.58 -9.58 -11.29
C ALA A 218 -3.19 -8.23 -11.61
N LEU A 219 -4.35 -8.21 -12.28
CA LEU A 219 -5.20 -7.04 -12.39
C LEU A 219 -6.10 -7.00 -11.17
N ASP A 220 -5.75 -6.17 -10.18
CA ASP A 220 -6.48 -6.08 -8.91
C ASP A 220 -7.54 -4.97 -8.87
N ARG A 221 -7.48 -4.03 -9.80
CA ARG A 221 -8.50 -2.99 -9.98
C ARG A 221 -8.80 -2.80 -11.47
N ALA A 222 -10.08 -2.78 -11.80
CA ALA A 222 -10.58 -2.51 -13.15
C ALA A 222 -12.01 -1.95 -13.03
N PHE A 223 -12.15 -0.63 -12.97
CA PHE A 223 -13.44 -0.02 -12.74
C PHE A 223 -13.61 1.32 -13.43
N ALA A 224 -14.87 1.65 -13.72
CA ALA A 224 -15.32 2.95 -14.14
C ALA A 224 -15.84 3.76 -12.93
N ARG A 225 -15.50 5.02 -12.87
CA ARG A 225 -16.05 6.00 -11.93
C ARG A 225 -16.79 7.07 -12.68
N LEU A 226 -18.10 7.16 -12.43
CA LEU A 226 -18.97 8.22 -12.91
C LEU A 226 -19.17 9.24 -11.79
N GLN A 227 -18.78 10.48 -12.03
CA GLN A 227 -19.05 11.60 -11.11
C GLN A 227 -20.36 12.27 -11.53
N ALA A 228 -21.19 12.60 -10.55
CA ALA A 228 -22.40 13.33 -10.84
C ALA A 228 -22.09 14.74 -11.36
N PRO A 229 -22.95 15.29 -12.24
CA PRO A 229 -22.79 16.64 -12.78
C PRO A 229 -22.81 17.70 -11.67
N GLN A 230 -22.42 18.92 -12.00
CA GLN A 230 -22.35 20.05 -11.05
C GLN A 230 -23.67 20.33 -10.32
N ALA A 231 -24.80 19.91 -10.88
CA ALA A 231 -26.13 20.06 -10.26
C ALA A 231 -26.32 19.14 -9.02
N ALA A 232 -25.55 18.05 -8.90
CA ALA A 232 -25.61 17.13 -7.77
C ALA A 232 -24.19 16.79 -7.29
N PRO A 233 -23.40 17.76 -6.81
CA PRO A 233 -21.99 17.58 -6.50
C PRO A 233 -21.80 16.59 -5.34
N GLY A 234 -20.66 15.93 -5.33
CA GLY A 234 -20.25 15.02 -4.26
C GLY A 234 -20.62 13.56 -4.49
N TRP A 235 -21.52 13.24 -5.42
CA TRP A 235 -21.88 11.86 -5.73
C TRP A 235 -20.95 11.22 -6.77
N SER A 236 -20.64 9.95 -6.60
CA SER A 236 -19.95 9.15 -7.61
C SER A 236 -20.42 7.70 -7.60
N LEU A 237 -20.61 7.15 -8.79
CA LEU A 237 -20.94 5.74 -9.01
C LEU A 237 -19.68 4.99 -9.47
N LEU A 238 -19.38 3.87 -8.82
CA LEU A 238 -18.25 2.98 -9.12
C LEU A 238 -18.79 1.67 -9.67
N LEU A 239 -18.23 1.18 -10.78
CA LEU A 239 -18.68 0.00 -11.51
C LEU A 239 -17.48 -0.87 -11.89
N GLY A 240 -17.43 -2.11 -11.42
CA GLY A 240 -16.38 -3.07 -11.74
C GLY A 240 -15.63 -3.58 -10.51
N ARG A 241 -14.33 -3.89 -10.65
CA ARG A 241 -13.46 -4.29 -9.54
C ARG A 241 -12.86 -3.05 -8.89
N VAL A 242 -13.49 -2.61 -7.81
CA VAL A 242 -13.20 -1.33 -7.15
C VAL A 242 -12.28 -1.52 -5.95
N ALA A 243 -11.53 -0.47 -5.58
CA ALA A 243 -10.98 -0.39 -4.23
C ALA A 243 -12.12 -0.36 -3.22
N ASN A 244 -11.87 -0.85 -2.00
CA ASN A 244 -12.87 -0.75 -0.93
C ASN A 244 -13.41 0.69 -0.82
N PRO A 245 -14.72 0.92 -1.08
CA PRO A 245 -15.30 2.26 -1.09
C PRO A 245 -15.62 2.81 0.29
N PHE A 246 -15.47 2.01 1.33
CA PHE A 246 -15.82 2.36 2.70
C PHE A 246 -14.63 2.94 3.45
N TYR A 247 -14.87 3.91 4.31
CA TYR A 247 -13.90 4.38 5.28
C TYR A 247 -13.77 3.37 6.41
N THR A 248 -12.63 2.72 6.50
CA THR A 248 -12.37 1.60 7.40
C THR A 248 -10.89 1.51 7.73
N SER A 249 -10.55 0.67 8.69
CA SER A 249 -9.18 0.26 9.00
C SER A 249 -8.96 -1.22 8.69
N ASP A 250 -7.74 -1.67 8.91
CA ASP A 250 -7.28 -3.04 8.80
C ASP A 250 -7.87 -4.01 9.85
N LEU A 251 -8.66 -3.53 10.81
CA LEU A 251 -9.42 -4.40 11.71
C LEU A 251 -10.47 -5.24 10.97
N VAL A 252 -11.15 -4.65 9.98
CA VAL A 252 -12.28 -5.29 9.25
C VAL A 252 -11.87 -5.69 7.85
N TRP A 253 -11.03 -4.86 7.17
CA TRP A 253 -10.66 -5.04 5.79
C TRP A 253 -9.17 -4.84 5.59
N ASP A 254 -8.50 -5.83 5.02
CA ASP A 254 -7.14 -5.62 4.51
C ASP A 254 -7.12 -4.51 3.47
N SER A 255 -6.09 -3.67 3.50
CA SER A 255 -5.93 -2.53 2.59
C SER A 255 -5.78 -2.92 1.12
N ASP A 256 -5.42 -4.16 0.87
CA ASP A 256 -5.18 -4.71 -0.46
C ASP A 256 -6.46 -5.29 -1.09
N VAL A 257 -7.55 -5.45 -0.33
CA VAL A 257 -8.84 -5.98 -0.82
C VAL A 257 -9.46 -5.11 -1.89
N GLY A 258 -9.79 -5.72 -3.03
CA GLY A 258 -10.67 -5.17 -4.07
C GLY A 258 -12.04 -5.84 -4.03
N LEU A 259 -13.11 -5.06 -4.28
CA LEU A 259 -14.49 -5.56 -4.31
C LEU A 259 -15.03 -5.52 -5.74
N ASP A 260 -15.58 -6.63 -6.21
CA ASP A 260 -16.29 -6.68 -7.50
C ASP A 260 -17.72 -6.19 -7.31
N GLY A 261 -18.22 -5.29 -8.17
CA GLY A 261 -19.62 -4.89 -8.11
C GLY A 261 -19.88 -3.42 -8.36
N ILE A 262 -20.85 -2.89 -7.61
CA ILE A 262 -21.38 -1.54 -7.78
C ILE A 262 -21.38 -0.83 -6.43
N ALA A 263 -20.86 0.40 -6.41
CA ALA A 263 -20.95 1.26 -5.23
C ALA A 263 -21.34 2.69 -5.60
N LEU A 264 -22.26 3.27 -4.84
CA LEU A 264 -22.58 4.69 -4.86
C LEU A 264 -21.94 5.35 -3.65
N GLN A 265 -21.13 6.37 -3.88
CA GLN A 265 -20.46 7.15 -2.84
C GLN A 265 -20.96 8.60 -2.84
N TYR A 266 -21.02 9.16 -1.66
CA TYR A 266 -21.20 10.60 -1.44
C TYR A 266 -20.03 11.13 -0.59
N ALA A 267 -19.49 12.27 -0.98
CA ALA A 267 -18.57 13.06 -0.16
C ALA A 267 -18.93 14.53 -0.31
N ASP A 268 -19.19 15.21 0.79
CA ASP A 268 -19.51 16.64 0.80
C ASP A 268 -18.41 17.41 0.04
N PRO A 269 -18.75 18.12 -1.04
CA PRO A 269 -17.77 18.81 -1.88
C PRO A 269 -17.26 20.12 -1.26
N SER A 270 -17.81 20.56 -0.13
CA SER A 270 -17.39 21.79 0.53
C SER A 270 -15.91 21.73 0.95
N LEU A 271 -15.23 22.87 0.83
CA LEU A 271 -13.83 22.97 1.26
C LEU A 271 -13.74 22.79 2.78
N PRO A 272 -12.68 22.13 3.27
CA PRO A 272 -12.41 22.03 4.70
C PRO A 272 -12.25 23.43 5.31
N ARG A 273 -13.03 23.73 6.33
CA ARG A 273 -12.96 24.98 7.08
C ARG A 273 -13.07 24.69 8.56
N GLN A 274 -12.48 25.53 9.38
CA GLN A 274 -12.61 25.44 10.83
C GLN A 274 -14.09 25.45 11.25
N GLY A 275 -14.46 24.51 12.10
CA GLY A 275 -15.83 24.29 12.53
C GLY A 275 -16.75 23.59 11.53
N ALA A 276 -16.29 23.37 10.28
CA ALA A 276 -17.10 22.72 9.26
C ALA A 276 -17.30 21.23 9.59
N LEU A 277 -18.53 20.77 9.44
CA LEU A 277 -18.91 19.36 9.43
C LEU A 277 -19.21 18.96 8.00
N ARG A 278 -18.54 17.94 7.49
CA ARG A 278 -18.74 17.39 6.16
C ARG A 278 -19.23 15.95 6.26
N LEU A 279 -20.28 15.62 5.56
CA LEU A 279 -20.83 14.27 5.55
C LEU A 279 -20.22 13.46 4.41
N PHE A 280 -20.07 12.16 4.63
CA PHE A 280 -19.73 11.20 3.60
C PHE A 280 -20.49 9.89 3.82
N GLY A 281 -20.57 9.08 2.78
CA GLY A 281 -21.21 7.79 2.88
C GLY A 281 -20.98 6.94 1.63
N ALA A 282 -21.28 5.67 1.73
CA ALA A 282 -21.23 4.75 0.62
C ALA A 282 -22.30 3.66 0.80
N ILE A 283 -22.88 3.21 -0.29
CA ILE A 283 -23.69 1.99 -0.35
C ILE A 283 -23.19 1.14 -1.51
N GLY A 284 -23.27 -0.18 -1.39
CA GLY A 284 -22.82 -1.05 -2.47
C GLY A 284 -23.35 -2.48 -2.39
N ALA A 285 -23.27 -3.15 -3.53
CA ALA A 285 -23.61 -4.56 -3.71
C ALA A 285 -22.49 -5.25 -4.47
N PHE A 286 -21.94 -6.30 -3.86
CA PHE A 286 -20.71 -6.95 -4.31
C PHE A 286 -20.90 -8.47 -4.34
N PRO A 287 -20.89 -9.12 -5.53
CA PRO A 287 -20.80 -10.55 -5.64
C PRO A 287 -19.43 -11.02 -5.12
N LEU A 288 -19.43 -11.90 -4.12
CA LEU A 288 -18.21 -12.48 -3.55
C LEU A 288 -17.85 -13.80 -4.28
N GLN A 289 -18.86 -14.56 -4.68
CA GLN A 289 -18.70 -15.76 -5.48
C GLN A 289 -19.98 -16.00 -6.29
N GLU A 290 -19.84 -16.06 -7.60
CA GLU A 290 -20.90 -16.52 -8.49
C GLU A 290 -20.96 -18.05 -8.44
N VAL A 291 -22.16 -18.60 -8.31
CA VAL A 291 -22.40 -20.05 -8.30
C VAL A 291 -23.48 -20.37 -9.32
N GLN A 292 -23.09 -21.05 -10.39
CA GLN A 292 -24.03 -21.54 -11.38
C GLN A 292 -24.80 -22.74 -10.81
N ARG A 293 -26.08 -22.51 -10.50
CA ARG A 293 -26.95 -23.56 -10.00
C ARG A 293 -27.30 -24.58 -11.09
N SER A 294 -27.35 -25.85 -10.71
CA SER A 294 -27.70 -26.98 -11.59
C SER A 294 -28.47 -28.05 -10.82
N GLN A 295 -28.74 -29.19 -11.44
CA GLN A 295 -29.31 -30.36 -10.74
C GLN A 295 -28.35 -30.91 -9.66
N THR A 296 -27.04 -30.75 -9.85
CA THR A 296 -25.99 -31.23 -8.94
C THR A 296 -25.41 -30.13 -8.05
N THR A 297 -25.65 -28.84 -8.34
CA THR A 297 -25.17 -27.71 -7.56
C THR A 297 -26.34 -26.87 -7.09
N ARG A 298 -26.70 -26.98 -5.81
CA ARG A 298 -27.86 -26.31 -5.21
C ARG A 298 -27.50 -25.05 -4.41
N ALA A 299 -26.23 -24.82 -4.10
CA ALA A 299 -25.77 -23.65 -3.38
C ALA A 299 -26.11 -22.35 -4.14
N HIS A 300 -26.27 -21.26 -3.41
CA HIS A 300 -26.53 -19.93 -3.95
C HIS A 300 -25.25 -19.11 -4.07
N SER A 301 -25.22 -18.16 -5.01
CA SER A 301 -24.16 -17.16 -5.11
C SER A 301 -24.03 -16.36 -3.80
N LYS A 302 -22.78 -16.04 -3.44
CA LYS A 302 -22.45 -15.29 -2.23
C LYS A 302 -22.38 -13.79 -2.53
N TRP A 303 -22.93 -12.99 -1.66
CA TRP A 303 -23.01 -11.54 -1.83
C TRP A 303 -22.64 -10.78 -0.56
N LEU A 304 -22.09 -9.59 -0.75
CA LEU A 304 -21.97 -8.56 0.27
C LEU A 304 -22.84 -7.37 -0.10
N TYR A 305 -23.74 -6.99 0.78
CA TYR A 305 -24.43 -5.70 0.75
C TYR A 305 -23.88 -4.83 1.87
N ALA A 306 -23.53 -3.59 1.57
CA ALA A 306 -22.91 -2.73 2.55
C ALA A 306 -23.42 -1.30 2.45
N ALA A 307 -23.49 -0.64 3.61
CA ALA A 307 -23.84 0.77 3.74
C ALA A 307 -22.99 1.42 4.80
N GLN A 308 -22.56 2.66 4.56
CA GLN A 308 -21.81 3.47 5.51
C GLN A 308 -22.30 4.90 5.50
N LEU A 309 -22.35 5.50 6.68
CA LEU A 309 -22.53 6.94 6.88
C LEU A 309 -21.43 7.44 7.80
N GLY A 310 -20.90 8.62 7.51
CA GLY A 310 -19.85 9.21 8.32
C GLY A 310 -19.82 10.71 8.25
N ALA A 311 -19.02 11.28 9.15
CA ALA A 311 -18.81 12.71 9.25
C ALA A 311 -17.33 13.01 9.45
N GLU A 312 -16.89 14.11 8.88
CA GLU A 312 -15.56 14.69 9.11
C GLU A 312 -15.76 16.10 9.68
N TRP A 313 -15.11 16.35 10.79
CA TRP A 313 -15.16 17.63 11.49
C TRP A 313 -13.76 18.21 11.64
N GLN A 314 -13.62 19.49 11.38
CA GLN A 314 -12.38 20.23 11.52
C GLN A 314 -12.46 21.23 12.67
N PRO A 315 -12.23 20.80 13.94
CA PRO A 315 -12.37 21.67 15.11
C PRO A 315 -11.40 22.85 15.09
N ARG A 316 -10.21 22.66 14.52
CA ARG A 316 -9.18 23.69 14.32
C ARG A 316 -8.58 23.56 12.91
N PRO A 317 -7.93 24.62 12.36
CA PRO A 317 -7.29 24.55 11.04
C PRO A 317 -6.32 23.37 10.88
N GLU A 318 -5.70 22.96 11.97
CA GLU A 318 -4.63 21.96 12.03
C GLU A 318 -5.07 20.65 12.71
N SER A 319 -6.38 20.45 12.85
CA SER A 319 -6.92 19.22 13.42
C SER A 319 -8.11 18.72 12.63
N ARG A 320 -8.27 17.40 12.55
CA ARG A 320 -9.35 16.72 11.84
C ARG A 320 -9.82 15.52 12.65
N ALA A 321 -11.11 15.43 12.85
CA ALA A 321 -11.78 14.26 13.39
C ALA A 321 -12.65 13.65 12.28
N ARG A 322 -12.62 12.33 12.14
CA ARG A 322 -13.43 11.61 11.17
C ARG A 322 -14.04 10.38 11.83
N VAL A 323 -15.33 10.15 11.61
CA VAL A 323 -16.04 8.99 12.14
C VAL A 323 -16.90 8.38 11.05
N GLY A 324 -16.98 7.06 10.99
CA GLY A 324 -17.82 6.32 10.08
C GLY A 324 -18.46 5.13 10.78
N LEU A 325 -19.77 4.93 10.54
CA LEU A 325 -20.53 3.77 10.97
C LEU A 325 -20.94 2.98 9.74
N ALA A 326 -20.61 1.69 9.69
CA ALA A 326 -20.87 0.82 8.55
C ALA A 326 -21.63 -0.43 8.97
N LEU A 327 -22.49 -0.89 8.08
CA LEU A 327 -23.15 -2.20 8.11
C LEU A 327 -22.70 -3.01 6.90
N TYR A 328 -22.19 -4.23 7.14
CA TYR A 328 -21.79 -5.19 6.13
C TYR A 328 -22.64 -6.45 6.29
N ASP A 329 -23.51 -6.75 5.34
CA ASP A 329 -24.44 -7.88 5.36
C ASP A 329 -24.01 -8.93 4.34
N TYR A 330 -23.40 -10.00 4.81
CA TYR A 330 -22.92 -11.11 3.99
C TYR A 330 -24.06 -12.14 3.80
N ARG A 331 -24.34 -12.49 2.55
CA ARG A 331 -25.38 -13.44 2.19
C ARG A 331 -24.80 -14.71 1.61
N ASN A 332 -25.33 -15.86 2.08
CA ASN A 332 -24.98 -17.20 1.62
C ASN A 332 -23.50 -17.58 1.83
N VAL A 333 -22.79 -16.93 2.77
CA VAL A 333 -21.38 -17.26 3.04
C VAL A 333 -21.21 -18.43 4.00
N SER A 334 -22.22 -18.71 4.83
CA SER A 334 -22.21 -19.81 5.78
C SER A 334 -22.37 -21.17 5.09
N GLY A 335 -21.71 -22.18 5.63
CA GLY A 335 -21.79 -23.53 5.15
C GLY A 335 -23.17 -24.16 5.32
N VAL A 336 -23.50 -25.07 4.41
CA VAL A 336 -24.68 -25.95 4.49
C VAL A 336 -24.21 -27.36 4.28
N ALA A 337 -24.55 -28.28 5.23
CA ALA A 337 -24.17 -29.68 5.14
C ALA A 337 -24.73 -30.34 3.88
N ASN A 338 -23.96 -31.23 3.27
CA ASN A 338 -24.41 -32.05 2.15
C ASN A 338 -25.39 -33.11 2.62
N ASP A 339 -26.43 -33.30 1.83
CA ASP A 339 -27.41 -34.40 2.03
C ASP A 339 -26.81 -35.69 1.48
N PRO A 340 -26.86 -36.84 2.22
CA PRO A 340 -26.47 -38.13 1.69
C PRO A 340 -27.22 -38.52 0.40
N ALA A 341 -28.45 -38.04 0.20
CA ALA A 341 -29.21 -38.25 -1.03
C ALA A 341 -28.77 -37.35 -2.20
N ALA A 342 -27.97 -36.29 -1.94
CA ALA A 342 -27.45 -35.36 -2.94
C ALA A 342 -26.02 -34.94 -2.59
N PRO A 343 -25.05 -35.86 -2.61
CA PRO A 343 -23.67 -35.59 -2.25
C PRO A 343 -23.06 -34.50 -3.13
N GLY A 344 -22.35 -33.55 -2.51
CA GLY A 344 -21.67 -32.46 -3.22
C GLY A 344 -22.56 -31.30 -3.67
N ALA A 345 -23.88 -31.39 -3.52
CA ALA A 345 -24.81 -30.35 -3.98
C ALA A 345 -24.57 -28.99 -3.29
N MET A 346 -24.03 -28.99 -2.07
CA MET A 346 -23.72 -27.81 -1.27
C MET A 346 -22.23 -27.47 -1.19
N ASN A 347 -21.37 -28.15 -1.96
CA ASN A 347 -19.91 -27.89 -1.92
C ASN A 347 -19.54 -26.44 -2.14
N ALA A 348 -20.27 -25.73 -2.99
CA ALA A 348 -19.99 -24.30 -3.24
C ALA A 348 -20.36 -23.38 -2.05
N THR A 349 -20.94 -23.91 -0.95
CA THR A 349 -21.09 -23.15 0.30
C THR A 349 -19.77 -23.03 1.07
N ALA A 350 -18.80 -23.94 0.86
CA ALA A 350 -17.44 -23.74 1.32
C ALA A 350 -16.84 -22.48 0.68
N PRO A 351 -16.04 -21.68 1.42
CA PRO A 351 -15.43 -20.48 0.87
C PRO A 351 -14.36 -20.81 -0.17
N ALA A 352 -14.33 -20.05 -1.27
CA ALA A 352 -13.31 -20.19 -2.31
C ALA A 352 -11.91 -19.73 -1.83
N PHE A 353 -11.88 -18.78 -0.92
CA PHE A 353 -10.68 -18.30 -0.24
C PHE A 353 -10.99 -18.07 1.25
N ARG A 354 -10.05 -18.40 2.09
CA ARG A 354 -10.07 -18.13 3.54
C ARG A 354 -8.65 -18.04 4.07
N GLN A 355 -8.51 -17.35 5.18
CA GLN A 355 -7.29 -17.39 5.98
C GLN A 355 -7.47 -18.39 7.13
N LYS A 356 -7.41 -17.94 8.39
CA LYS A 356 -7.60 -18.76 9.58
C LYS A 356 -8.40 -18.00 10.64
N GLY A 357 -8.94 -18.73 11.61
CA GLY A 357 -9.52 -18.19 12.83
C GLY A 357 -11.04 -18.24 12.91
N ASN A 358 -11.77 -18.13 11.79
CA ASN A 358 -13.23 -18.32 11.84
C ASN A 358 -13.62 -19.74 12.25
N SER A 359 -14.78 -19.86 12.88
CA SER A 359 -15.39 -21.15 13.23
C SER A 359 -15.82 -21.92 11.99
N LEU A 360 -15.39 -23.18 11.89
CA LEU A 360 -15.60 -24.04 10.74
C LEU A 360 -16.32 -25.33 11.13
N PHE A 361 -16.97 -25.97 10.16
CA PHE A 361 -17.47 -27.33 10.27
C PHE A 361 -17.35 -28.07 8.93
N ASP A 362 -17.25 -29.39 9.00
CA ASP A 362 -17.17 -30.22 7.81
C ASP A 362 -18.57 -30.45 7.22
N ILE A 363 -18.85 -29.89 6.05
CA ILE A 363 -20.13 -30.02 5.37
C ILE A 363 -20.31 -31.42 4.72
N ASN A 364 -19.25 -32.22 4.62
CA ASN A 364 -19.30 -33.58 4.13
C ASN A 364 -19.48 -34.61 5.25
N GLN A 365 -19.46 -34.24 6.51
CA GLN A 365 -19.62 -35.18 7.63
C GLN A 365 -20.84 -36.10 7.48
N PRO A 366 -22.03 -35.63 7.05
CA PRO A 366 -23.18 -36.52 6.87
C PRO A 366 -23.04 -37.53 5.72
N VAL A 367 -22.21 -37.18 4.71
CA VAL A 367 -21.99 -37.97 3.49
C VAL A 367 -20.81 -38.92 3.66
N GLY A 368 -19.81 -38.50 4.45
CA GLY A 368 -18.50 -39.15 4.57
C GLY A 368 -17.54 -38.76 3.45
N GLY A 369 -16.30 -39.24 3.55
CA GLY A 369 -15.23 -38.97 2.60
C GLY A 369 -14.28 -37.85 3.05
N THR A 370 -13.71 -37.13 2.09
CA THR A 370 -12.76 -36.03 2.39
C THR A 370 -13.50 -34.85 3.02
N PRO A 371 -13.04 -34.36 4.18
CA PRO A 371 -13.63 -33.20 4.83
C PRO A 371 -13.64 -31.98 3.91
N LEU A 372 -14.74 -31.22 3.89
CA LEU A 372 -14.88 -29.95 3.19
C LEU A 372 -15.35 -28.91 4.18
N TRP A 373 -14.42 -28.04 4.57
CA TRP A 373 -14.63 -27.08 5.64
C TRP A 373 -15.33 -25.81 5.17
N ALA A 374 -16.38 -25.41 5.86
CA ALA A 374 -17.16 -24.23 5.58
C ALA A 374 -17.43 -23.44 6.87
N LEU A 375 -17.80 -22.17 6.73
CA LEU A 375 -18.06 -21.26 7.84
C LEU A 375 -19.29 -21.69 8.64
N ALA A 376 -19.15 -21.73 9.96
CA ALA A 376 -20.24 -22.10 10.86
C ALA A 376 -21.15 -20.90 11.19
N ALA A 377 -20.59 -19.68 11.27
CA ALA A 377 -21.28 -18.45 11.62
C ALA A 377 -21.97 -17.79 10.42
N ASP A 378 -23.02 -17.00 10.70
CA ASP A 378 -23.57 -16.00 9.79
C ASP A 378 -22.89 -14.67 10.06
N TYR A 379 -22.71 -13.83 9.03
CA TYR A 379 -21.99 -12.57 9.15
C TYR A 379 -22.87 -11.38 8.78
N ARG A 380 -23.14 -10.53 9.75
CA ARG A 380 -23.68 -9.18 9.59
C ARG A 380 -22.94 -8.27 10.55
N LEU A 381 -22.04 -7.46 10.02
CA LEU A 381 -21.11 -6.70 10.83
C LEU A 381 -21.60 -5.27 11.01
N LEU A 382 -21.63 -4.80 12.24
CA LEU A 382 -21.73 -3.38 12.58
C LEU A 382 -20.33 -2.89 12.95
N SER A 383 -19.82 -1.89 12.21
CA SER A 383 -18.44 -1.41 12.38
C SER A 383 -18.42 0.10 12.60
N LEU A 384 -17.64 0.53 13.57
CA LEU A 384 -17.33 1.93 13.89
C LEU A 384 -15.85 2.16 13.64
N THR A 385 -15.51 3.18 12.83
CA THR A 385 -14.14 3.66 12.63
C THR A 385 -14.07 5.13 12.99
N ALA A 386 -13.11 5.53 13.82
CA ALA A 386 -12.91 6.92 14.22
C ALA A 386 -11.41 7.26 14.21
N ASP A 387 -11.06 8.38 13.59
CA ASP A 387 -9.71 8.92 13.58
C ASP A 387 -9.71 10.37 14.03
N PHE A 388 -8.70 10.74 14.80
CA PHE A 388 -8.41 12.11 15.18
C PHE A 388 -6.96 12.43 14.87
N ASP A 389 -6.73 13.46 14.07
CA ASP A 389 -5.42 13.97 13.69
C ASP A 389 -5.29 15.42 14.17
N MET A 390 -4.21 15.72 14.88
CA MET A 390 -3.91 17.05 15.39
C MET A 390 -2.42 17.36 15.24
N ARG A 391 -2.10 18.48 14.63
CA ARG A 391 -0.74 19.01 14.63
C ARG A 391 -0.37 19.51 16.03
N LEU A 392 0.73 19.00 16.59
CA LEU A 392 1.18 19.36 17.93
C LEU A 392 2.33 20.35 17.94
N VAL A 393 3.44 20.02 17.27
CA VAL A 393 4.67 20.84 17.27
C VAL A 393 5.28 20.84 15.87
N GLY A 394 5.52 22.04 15.33
CA GLY A 394 6.08 22.18 14.00
C GLY A 394 5.23 21.49 12.95
N ALA A 395 5.76 20.48 12.30
CA ALA A 395 5.07 19.69 11.29
C ALA A 395 4.69 18.27 11.80
N GLN A 396 4.81 18.03 13.12
CA GLN A 396 4.52 16.73 13.72
C GLN A 396 3.08 16.68 14.20
N HIS A 397 2.42 15.57 13.91
CA HIS A 397 1.04 15.29 14.25
C HIS A 397 0.93 14.20 15.32
N LEU A 398 -0.07 14.30 16.14
CA LEU A 398 -0.59 13.21 16.95
C LEU A 398 -1.84 12.68 16.25
N MET A 399 -1.80 11.40 15.90
CA MET A 399 -2.90 10.71 15.24
C MET A 399 -3.41 9.60 16.15
N LEU A 400 -4.69 9.62 16.45
CA LEU A 400 -5.39 8.65 17.28
C LEU A 400 -6.42 7.94 16.42
N GLY A 401 -6.52 6.63 16.50
CA GLY A 401 -7.52 5.84 15.81
C GLY A 401 -8.20 4.86 16.76
N PHE A 402 -9.49 4.69 16.58
CA PHE A 402 -10.30 3.67 17.23
C PHE A 402 -11.14 2.95 16.19
N ASP A 403 -11.16 1.64 16.26
CA ASP A 403 -12.03 0.79 15.45
C ASP A 403 -12.73 -0.21 16.36
N GLY A 404 -14.01 -0.43 16.09
CA GLY A 404 -14.81 -1.45 16.74
C GLY A 404 -15.69 -2.16 15.74
N VAL A 405 -15.83 -3.46 15.86
CA VAL A 405 -16.72 -4.28 15.03
C VAL A 405 -17.45 -5.30 15.89
N ARG A 406 -18.70 -5.53 15.56
CA ARG A 406 -19.49 -6.61 16.12
C ARG A 406 -20.26 -7.35 15.03
N ASN A 407 -20.17 -8.66 15.05
CA ASN A 407 -20.98 -9.53 14.19
C ASN A 407 -22.36 -9.75 14.81
N VAL A 408 -23.29 -8.86 14.52
CA VAL A 408 -24.69 -8.97 14.98
C VAL A 408 -25.51 -10.04 14.22
N GLY A 409 -24.88 -10.69 13.24
CA GLY A 409 -25.46 -11.83 12.52
C GLY A 409 -25.18 -13.18 13.15
N LEU A 410 -24.24 -13.24 14.11
CA LEU A 410 -23.90 -14.46 14.81
C LEU A 410 -25.10 -14.95 15.63
N ASP A 411 -25.51 -16.18 15.38
CA ASP A 411 -26.61 -16.85 16.07
C ASP A 411 -26.14 -18.21 16.58
N ALA A 412 -25.97 -18.25 17.87
CA ALA A 412 -25.50 -19.38 18.61
C ALA A 412 -26.33 -20.66 18.37
N GLN A 413 -27.64 -20.54 18.25
CA GLN A 413 -28.51 -21.71 18.03
C GLN A 413 -28.34 -22.27 16.60
N ARG A 414 -28.24 -21.38 15.61
CA ARG A 414 -27.99 -21.78 14.22
C ARG A 414 -26.60 -22.42 14.05
N MET A 415 -25.57 -21.88 14.68
CA MET A 415 -24.24 -22.50 14.66
C MET A 415 -24.27 -23.91 15.27
N ARG A 416 -24.92 -24.07 16.41
CA ARG A 416 -25.08 -25.37 17.05
C ARG A 416 -25.84 -26.36 16.14
N ALA A 417 -26.91 -25.92 15.50
CA ALA A 417 -27.67 -26.73 14.57
C ALA A 417 -26.84 -27.20 13.36
N ARG A 418 -25.91 -26.36 12.87
CA ARG A 418 -24.99 -26.67 11.77
C ARG A 418 -23.86 -27.60 12.20
N THR A 419 -23.24 -27.36 13.32
CA THR A 419 -22.00 -28.02 13.74
C THR A 419 -22.25 -29.28 14.57
N GLY A 420 -23.42 -29.39 15.23
CA GLY A 420 -23.68 -30.41 16.23
C GLY A 420 -22.87 -30.27 17.52
N LEU A 421 -22.04 -29.25 17.63
CA LEU A 421 -21.14 -29.00 18.78
C LEU A 421 -21.76 -28.02 19.78
N PRO A 422 -21.45 -28.15 21.10
CA PRO A 422 -21.79 -27.15 22.06
C PRO A 422 -21.02 -25.86 21.69
N LEU A 423 -21.69 -24.71 21.78
CA LEU A 423 -21.04 -23.46 21.50
C LEU A 423 -19.99 -23.10 22.55
N LEU A 424 -18.84 -22.69 22.05
CA LEU A 424 -17.93 -21.82 22.74
C LEU A 424 -18.61 -20.43 22.93
N ALA A 425 -18.14 -19.64 23.88
CA ALA A 425 -18.65 -18.29 24.16
C ALA A 425 -18.77 -17.45 22.89
N ASP A 426 -19.68 -16.48 22.87
CA ASP A 426 -19.84 -15.54 21.76
C ASP A 426 -18.49 -14.94 21.37
N GLN A 427 -18.05 -15.17 20.14
CA GLN A 427 -16.77 -14.74 19.58
C GLN A 427 -17.04 -13.77 18.43
N ASP A 428 -17.82 -12.72 18.70
CA ASP A 428 -18.44 -11.84 17.72
C ASP A 428 -17.86 -10.42 17.69
N THR A 429 -16.89 -10.10 18.55
CA THR A 429 -16.43 -8.74 18.79
C THR A 429 -14.96 -8.54 18.42
N GLY A 430 -14.65 -7.39 17.81
CA GLY A 430 -13.29 -6.95 17.56
C GLY A 430 -13.12 -5.46 17.84
N TYR A 431 -11.93 -5.05 18.30
CA TYR A 431 -11.58 -3.65 18.47
C TYR A 431 -10.08 -3.41 18.37
N GLN A 432 -9.73 -2.19 17.96
CA GLN A 432 -8.36 -1.76 17.76
C GLN A 432 -8.19 -0.32 18.22
N LEU A 433 -7.06 -0.06 18.87
CA LEU A 433 -6.58 1.27 19.21
C LEU A 433 -5.30 1.53 18.41
N ARG A 434 -5.20 2.70 17.80
CA ARG A 434 -4.03 3.13 17.04
C ARG A 434 -3.56 4.49 17.54
N LEU A 435 -2.26 4.62 17.71
CA LEU A 435 -1.58 5.85 18.07
C LEU A 435 -0.42 6.05 17.10
N ALA A 436 -0.32 7.21 16.51
CA ALA A 436 0.88 7.56 15.74
C ALA A 436 1.34 8.97 16.09
N PHE A 437 2.65 9.16 16.07
CA PHE A 437 3.27 10.46 16.30
C PHE A 437 4.36 10.70 15.25
N GLY A 438 4.30 11.86 14.60
CA GLY A 438 5.23 12.23 13.54
C GLY A 438 4.53 12.84 12.32
N ARG A 439 5.08 12.63 11.15
CA ARG A 439 4.50 13.12 9.90
C ARG A 439 3.37 12.19 9.43
N PRO A 440 2.22 12.73 8.98
CA PRO A 440 1.14 11.90 8.43
C PRO A 440 1.55 11.13 7.17
N ALA A 441 2.46 11.67 6.36
CA ALA A 441 2.98 11.05 5.14
C ALA A 441 4.51 11.20 5.06
N MET A 442 5.16 10.19 4.45
CA MET A 442 6.59 10.18 4.18
C MET A 442 6.84 10.79 2.79
N GLU A 443 6.99 12.11 2.70
CA GLU A 443 7.12 12.83 1.43
C GLU A 443 8.51 13.42 1.21
N PHE A 444 9.11 13.95 2.26
CA PHE A 444 10.40 14.63 2.19
C PHE A 444 11.45 13.93 3.04
N ARG A 445 12.72 14.02 2.62
CA ARG A 445 13.84 13.52 3.41
C ARG A 445 13.79 14.07 4.84
N GLY A 446 13.90 13.17 5.83
CA GLY A 446 13.85 13.52 7.25
C GLY A 446 12.46 13.46 7.87
N ASP A 447 11.39 13.23 7.09
CA ASP A 447 10.08 12.90 7.66
C ASP A 447 10.19 11.59 8.44
N TRP A 448 9.56 11.54 9.59
CA TRP A 448 9.55 10.35 10.43
C TRP A 448 8.20 10.17 11.12
N ARG A 449 7.88 8.93 11.50
CA ARG A 449 6.68 8.57 12.25
C ARG A 449 6.92 7.34 13.11
N LEU A 450 6.37 7.37 14.30
CA LEU A 450 6.25 6.22 15.20
C LEU A 450 4.79 5.80 15.25
N ASP A 451 4.55 4.50 15.21
CA ASP A 451 3.22 3.90 15.19
C ASP A 451 3.12 2.87 16.33
N LEU A 452 1.99 2.86 17.04
CA LEU A 452 1.61 1.85 18.02
C LEU A 452 0.16 1.45 17.74
N ALA A 453 -0.10 0.16 17.69
CA ALA A 453 -1.46 -0.37 17.62
C ALA A 453 -1.64 -1.50 18.62
N TRP A 454 -2.84 -1.60 19.17
CA TRP A 454 -3.27 -2.72 19.98
C TRP A 454 -4.61 -3.22 19.45
N ARG A 455 -4.71 -4.55 19.26
CA ARG A 455 -5.86 -5.20 18.62
C ARG A 455 -6.34 -6.38 19.42
N HIS A 456 -7.65 -6.54 19.47
CA HIS A 456 -8.35 -7.72 19.91
C HIS A 456 -9.41 -8.04 18.85
N LEU A 457 -9.35 -9.23 18.28
CA LEU A 457 -10.27 -9.67 17.24
C LEU A 457 -10.68 -11.11 17.49
N GLU A 458 -11.93 -11.31 17.85
CA GLU A 458 -12.49 -12.65 18.14
C GLU A 458 -12.73 -13.44 16.85
N ALA A 459 -12.93 -14.75 17.00
CA ALA A 459 -12.97 -15.71 15.90
C ALA A 459 -13.95 -15.33 14.78
N ASP A 460 -15.19 -15.02 15.12
CA ASP A 460 -16.27 -14.75 14.16
C ASP A 460 -16.71 -13.29 14.14
N ALA A 461 -15.87 -12.38 14.64
CA ALA A 461 -16.13 -10.96 14.61
C ALA A 461 -16.18 -10.38 13.18
N VAL A 462 -15.32 -10.90 12.29
CA VAL A 462 -15.27 -10.55 10.85
C VAL A 462 -15.03 -11.79 10.00
N LEU A 463 -15.22 -11.67 8.69
CA LEU A 463 -14.89 -12.74 7.76
C LEU A 463 -13.38 -12.81 7.54
N ASP A 464 -12.74 -13.91 7.89
CA ASP A 464 -11.29 -14.13 7.81
C ASP A 464 -10.73 -13.89 6.41
N ALA A 465 -11.49 -14.23 5.37
CA ALA A 465 -11.12 -14.08 3.97
C ALA A 465 -10.71 -12.62 3.59
N PHE A 466 -11.15 -11.62 4.34
CA PHE A 466 -10.89 -10.20 4.05
C PHE A 466 -10.16 -9.47 5.18
N ALA A 467 -9.85 -10.18 6.28
CA ALA A 467 -9.11 -9.62 7.40
C ALA A 467 -7.64 -9.33 7.02
N ASP A 468 -7.01 -8.44 7.78
CA ASP A 468 -5.60 -8.07 7.64
C ASP A 468 -4.68 -9.30 7.53
N SER A 469 -3.84 -9.31 6.51
CA SER A 469 -2.91 -10.41 6.20
C SER A 469 -1.57 -10.34 6.95
N ASP A 470 -1.25 -9.21 7.56
CA ASP A 470 0.03 -9.00 8.25
C ASP A 470 -0.06 -9.29 9.75
N PHE A 471 -1.14 -8.88 10.44
CA PHE A 471 -1.33 -9.10 11.86
C PHE A 471 -1.63 -10.58 12.12
N HIS A 472 -0.86 -11.24 12.98
CA HIS A 472 -0.95 -12.68 13.27
C HIS A 472 -0.74 -13.59 12.03
N LEU A 473 -0.05 -13.11 11.00
CA LEU A 473 0.05 -13.74 9.68
C LEU A 473 -1.33 -14.02 9.06
N GLY A 474 -2.28 -13.11 9.29
CA GLY A 474 -3.60 -13.10 8.70
C GLY A 474 -4.71 -13.77 9.51
N GLY A 475 -5.96 -13.47 9.13
CA GLY A 475 -7.16 -14.08 9.68
C GLY A 475 -7.74 -13.38 10.90
N THR A 476 -8.47 -14.13 11.72
CA THR A 476 -9.17 -13.67 12.92
C THR A 476 -8.67 -14.41 14.17
N ASN A 477 -9.40 -14.33 15.28
CA ASN A 477 -9.10 -15.02 16.55
C ASN A 477 -7.71 -14.65 17.10
N HIS A 478 -7.36 -13.37 17.12
CA HIS A 478 -6.07 -12.94 17.63
C HIS A 478 -6.17 -11.64 18.46
N ARG A 479 -5.18 -11.46 19.35
CA ARG A 479 -4.95 -10.22 20.09
C ARG A 479 -3.45 -9.96 20.18
N GLY A 480 -3.08 -8.71 20.30
CA GLY A 480 -1.68 -8.35 20.40
C GLY A 480 -1.43 -6.88 20.11
N PHE A 481 -0.18 -6.55 19.87
CA PHE A 481 0.23 -5.18 19.57
C PHE A 481 1.18 -5.14 18.38
N ALA A 482 1.24 -3.99 17.73
CA ALA A 482 2.21 -3.65 16.70
C ALA A 482 2.93 -2.34 17.06
N VAL A 483 4.25 -2.31 16.95
CA VAL A 483 5.08 -1.11 17.08
C VAL A 483 5.80 -0.89 15.77
N GLY A 484 5.77 0.34 15.26
CA GLY A 484 6.39 0.69 13.99
C GLY A 484 7.17 1.99 14.05
N ALA A 485 8.15 2.11 13.17
CA ALA A 485 8.88 3.34 12.92
C ALA A 485 9.10 3.49 11.42
N GLN A 486 8.98 4.73 10.92
CA GLN A 486 9.22 5.07 9.52
C GLN A 486 10.15 6.26 9.44
N TYR A 487 11.05 6.28 8.44
CA TYR A 487 11.97 7.37 8.18
C TYR A 487 12.20 7.56 6.69
N ALA A 488 11.92 8.76 6.19
CA ALA A 488 12.12 9.12 4.79
C ALA A 488 13.59 9.46 4.52
N ILE A 489 14.23 8.68 3.65
CA ILE A 489 15.64 8.83 3.24
C ILE A 489 15.79 9.75 2.03
N ALA A 490 14.73 9.84 1.19
CA ALA A 490 14.65 10.72 0.04
C ALA A 490 13.19 11.12 -0.21
N ARG A 491 12.93 11.94 -1.21
CA ARG A 491 11.57 12.28 -1.63
C ARG A 491 10.82 11.02 -2.03
N ASN A 492 9.63 10.81 -1.44
CA ASN A 492 8.76 9.64 -1.67
C ASN A 492 9.46 8.28 -1.47
N THR A 493 10.57 8.25 -0.71
CA THR A 493 11.34 7.01 -0.45
C THR A 493 11.64 6.93 1.03
N TRP A 494 11.22 5.84 1.68
CA TRP A 494 11.40 5.68 3.12
C TRP A 494 11.68 4.24 3.54
N LEU A 495 12.28 4.10 4.71
CA LEU A 495 12.44 2.84 5.42
C LEU A 495 11.34 2.70 6.47
N SER A 496 10.85 1.51 6.68
CA SER A 496 9.98 1.16 7.82
C SER A 496 10.51 -0.07 8.55
N ALA A 497 10.42 -0.04 9.87
CA ALA A 497 10.61 -1.19 10.73
C ALA A 497 9.33 -1.40 11.53
N GLN A 498 8.87 -2.63 11.64
CA GLN A 498 7.65 -2.98 12.38
C GLN A 498 7.84 -4.30 13.12
N TRP A 499 7.37 -4.34 14.35
CA TRP A 499 7.27 -5.55 15.15
C TRP A 499 5.81 -5.74 15.57
N LEU A 500 5.30 -6.93 15.29
CA LEU A 500 3.99 -7.38 15.71
C LEU A 500 4.19 -8.55 16.69
N SER A 501 3.49 -8.51 17.83
CA SER A 501 3.50 -9.59 18.81
C SER A 501 2.06 -9.98 19.08
N THR A 502 1.72 -11.22 18.77
CA THR A 502 0.33 -11.65 18.67
C THR A 502 0.13 -13.04 19.24
N ARG A 503 -1.06 -13.29 19.77
CA ARG A 503 -1.50 -14.62 20.19
C ARG A 503 -2.99 -14.79 19.93
N GLU A 504 -3.47 -16.01 19.96
CA GLU A 504 -4.89 -16.33 19.86
C GLU A 504 -5.71 -15.72 20.99
N VAL A 505 -6.99 -15.46 20.75
CA VAL A 505 -7.97 -15.07 21.78
C VAL A 505 -8.47 -16.31 22.50
N SER A 506 -8.78 -17.37 21.75
CA SER A 506 -9.38 -18.61 22.27
C SER A 506 -8.99 -19.83 21.42
N GLY A 507 -9.14 -21.02 21.96
CA GLY A 507 -8.93 -22.29 21.23
C GLY A 507 -7.49 -22.78 21.30
N LEU A 508 -6.98 -23.30 20.17
CA LEU A 508 -5.64 -23.88 20.07
C LEU A 508 -4.56 -22.81 20.21
N PRO A 509 -3.52 -23.04 21.04
CA PRO A 509 -2.47 -22.05 21.25
C PRO A 509 -1.70 -21.78 19.95
N LEU A 510 -1.60 -20.49 19.61
CA LEU A 510 -0.84 -19.99 18.46
C LEU A 510 -0.33 -18.58 18.77
N SER A 511 0.92 -18.46 19.17
CA SER A 511 1.59 -17.16 19.35
C SER A 511 2.60 -16.95 18.23
N ILE A 512 2.60 -15.76 17.65
CA ILE A 512 3.42 -15.39 16.51
C ILE A 512 3.94 -13.98 16.70
N ASP A 513 5.26 -13.82 16.65
CA ASP A 513 5.92 -12.53 16.54
C ASP A 513 6.41 -12.35 15.10
N VAL A 514 6.19 -11.16 14.54
CA VAL A 514 6.64 -10.83 13.18
C VAL A 514 7.48 -9.57 13.22
N PHE A 515 8.67 -9.62 12.64
CA PHE A 515 9.49 -8.45 12.42
C PHE A 515 9.63 -8.17 10.93
N ASN A 516 9.31 -6.95 10.52
CA ASN A 516 9.41 -6.46 9.15
C ASN A 516 10.41 -5.30 9.07
N LEU A 517 11.33 -5.36 8.09
CA LEU A 517 12.17 -4.22 7.70
C LEU A 517 11.99 -4.00 6.19
N GLN A 518 11.53 -2.82 5.78
CA GLN A 518 11.10 -2.58 4.40
C GLN A 518 11.60 -1.25 3.86
N LEU A 519 11.97 -1.25 2.58
CA LEU A 519 12.21 -0.07 1.75
C LEU A 519 10.98 0.17 0.88
N HIS A 520 10.50 1.40 0.87
CA HIS A 520 9.36 1.85 0.10
C HIS A 520 9.77 2.94 -0.88
N GLY A 521 9.23 2.89 -2.09
CA GLY A 521 9.32 3.95 -3.09
C GLY A 521 7.96 4.19 -3.73
N ARG A 522 7.61 5.46 -3.97
CA ARG A 522 6.34 5.87 -4.61
C ARG A 522 6.61 6.89 -5.70
N PHE A 523 5.95 6.76 -6.85
CA PHE A 523 6.03 7.69 -7.98
C PHE A 523 4.68 8.02 -8.56
#